data_eba35ecf04060ca9058c52095b6059a7
#
_entry.id   eba35ecf04060ca9058c52095b6059a7
#
_cell.length_a   1.000
_cell.length_b   1.000
_cell.length_c   1.000
_cell.angle_alpha   90.00
_cell.angle_beta   90.00
_cell.angle_gamma   90.00
#
_symmetry.space_group_name_H-M   'P 1'
#
loop_
_entity.id
_entity.type
_entity.pdbx_description
1 polymer ?
#
loop_
_entity_poly.entity_id
_entity_poly.type
_entity_poly.pdbx_seq_one_letter_code
_entity_poly.pdbx_strand_id
1 'polypeptide(L)'
;QIENVLDETGVLSLKNKPVYQLSGGEFQRVMLARTLLINPELLVLDEPVQGVDYMGESELYKLIGNLRNKHGCGVLMVSHDLHVVMASTDRVLCLNRHVCCEGEPEDVSQHPEYLRLFGLDSGSALAVYSHHHDHTHQLSGTLREDSP
;
A
#
# COMPACT_ATOMS: atom_id res chain seq x y z
N GLN A 1 -23.13 3.43 12.87
CA GLN A 1 -22.16 2.54 12.23
C GLN A 1 -21.66 3.12 10.89
N ILE A 2 -22.58 3.51 9.95
CA ILE A 2 -22.19 4.07 8.66
C ILE A 2 -21.30 5.32 8.82
N GLU A 3 -21.68 6.29 9.64
CA GLU A 3 -20.90 7.50 9.83
C GLU A 3 -19.50 7.21 10.39
N ASN A 4 -19.37 6.21 11.27
CA ASN A 4 -18.07 5.82 11.83
C ASN A 4 -17.10 5.32 10.73
N VAL A 5 -17.55 4.42 9.86
CA VAL A 5 -16.69 3.91 8.78
C VAL A 5 -16.38 4.96 7.71
N LEU A 6 -17.31 5.90 7.46
CA LEU A 6 -17.05 7.05 6.59
C LEU A 6 -16.02 8.00 7.20
N ASP A 7 -16.05 8.19 8.53
CA ASP A 7 -15.05 8.99 9.25
C ASP A 7 -13.69 8.31 9.22
N GLU A 8 -13.64 7.00 9.50
CA GLU A 8 -12.41 6.20 9.44
C GLU A 8 -11.71 6.22 8.08
N THR A 9 -12.49 6.31 7.01
CA THR A 9 -11.96 6.42 5.64
C THR A 9 -11.78 7.86 5.15
N GLY A 10 -12.09 8.86 6.02
CA GLY A 10 -11.90 10.28 5.73
C GLY A 10 -12.89 10.88 4.72
N VAL A 11 -14.08 10.26 4.56
CA VAL A 11 -15.10 10.69 3.60
C VAL A 11 -16.45 11.02 4.22
N LEU A 12 -16.52 11.22 5.53
CA LEU A 12 -17.76 11.55 6.24
C LEU A 12 -18.41 12.83 5.69
N SER A 13 -17.62 13.83 5.32
CA SER A 13 -18.12 15.08 4.72
C SER A 13 -18.84 14.88 3.38
N LEU A 14 -18.62 13.73 2.73
CA LEU A 14 -19.18 13.41 1.41
C LEU A 14 -20.48 12.59 1.51
N LYS A 15 -20.99 12.31 2.71
CA LYS A 15 -22.15 11.41 2.93
C LYS A 15 -23.40 11.74 2.13
N ASN A 16 -23.59 13.01 1.75
CA ASN A 16 -24.73 13.48 0.96
C ASN A 16 -24.37 13.77 -0.50
N LYS A 17 -23.09 13.56 -0.91
CA LYS A 17 -22.62 13.80 -2.27
C LYS A 17 -23.02 12.64 -3.17
N PRO A 18 -23.61 12.87 -4.34
CA PRO A 18 -23.91 11.81 -5.29
C PRO A 18 -22.63 11.08 -5.75
N VAL A 19 -22.70 9.75 -5.87
CA VAL A 19 -21.53 8.90 -6.21
C VAL A 19 -20.85 9.34 -7.52
N TYR A 20 -21.59 9.76 -8.51
CA TYR A 20 -21.07 10.21 -9.82
C TYR A 20 -20.29 11.53 -9.77
N GLN A 21 -20.31 12.25 -8.63
CA GLN A 21 -19.56 13.47 -8.40
C GLN A 21 -18.28 13.25 -7.60
N LEU A 22 -18.02 12.01 -7.16
CA LEU A 22 -16.82 11.67 -6.41
C LEU A 22 -15.61 11.62 -7.34
N SER A 23 -14.45 12.09 -6.85
CA SER A 23 -13.17 11.82 -7.50
C SER A 23 -12.82 10.33 -7.39
N GLY A 24 -11.83 9.85 -8.14
CA GLY A 24 -11.37 8.46 -8.06
C GLY A 24 -10.97 8.08 -6.63
N GLY A 25 -10.15 8.89 -5.95
CA GLY A 25 -9.73 8.63 -4.57
C GLY A 25 -10.88 8.70 -3.56
N GLU A 26 -11.81 9.66 -3.70
CA GLU A 26 -13.02 9.73 -2.87
C GLU A 26 -13.87 8.46 -3.04
N PHE A 27 -14.04 8.00 -4.28
CA PHE A 27 -14.78 6.79 -4.58
C PHE A 27 -14.14 5.55 -3.95
N GLN A 28 -12.82 5.37 -4.08
CA GLN A 28 -12.11 4.24 -3.48
C GLN A 28 -12.24 4.23 -1.95
N ARG A 29 -12.15 5.38 -1.29
CA ARG A 29 -12.36 5.50 0.16
C ARG A 29 -13.80 5.16 0.58
N VAL A 30 -14.80 5.53 -0.20
CA VAL A 30 -16.20 5.13 0.02
C VAL A 30 -16.37 3.62 -0.15
N MET A 31 -15.72 3.01 -1.15
CA MET A 31 -15.74 1.56 -1.34
C MET A 31 -15.10 0.81 -0.16
N LEU A 32 -13.97 1.32 0.37
CA LEU A 32 -13.37 0.78 1.60
C LEU A 32 -14.33 0.91 2.79
N ALA A 33 -14.95 2.08 3.00
CA ALA A 33 -15.96 2.25 4.07
C ALA A 33 -17.08 1.23 3.98
N ARG A 34 -17.57 0.96 2.77
CA ARG A 34 -18.60 -0.05 2.53
C ARG A 34 -18.17 -1.45 2.95
N THR A 35 -16.93 -1.85 2.65
CA THR A 35 -16.42 -3.18 3.03
C THR A 35 -16.24 -3.33 4.53
N LEU A 36 -15.91 -2.24 5.23
CA LEU A 36 -15.73 -2.25 6.69
C LEU A 36 -17.05 -2.40 7.47
N LEU A 37 -18.20 -2.10 6.86
CA LEU A 37 -19.50 -2.21 7.52
C LEU A 37 -19.82 -3.61 8.04
N ILE A 38 -19.27 -4.65 7.42
CA ILE A 38 -19.49 -6.05 7.78
C ILE A 38 -18.43 -6.63 8.71
N ASN A 39 -17.48 -5.78 9.20
CA ASN A 39 -16.33 -6.21 10.02
C ASN A 39 -15.61 -7.43 9.43
N PRO A 40 -15.01 -7.32 8.24
CA PRO A 40 -14.42 -8.44 7.54
C PRO A 40 -13.17 -8.96 8.28
N GLU A 41 -12.96 -10.28 8.28
CA GLU A 41 -11.70 -10.89 8.70
C GLU A 41 -10.61 -10.76 7.62
N LEU A 42 -11.01 -10.62 6.36
CA LEU A 42 -10.13 -10.46 5.20
C LEU A 42 -10.70 -9.40 4.25
N LEU A 43 -9.89 -8.40 3.93
CA LEU A 43 -10.12 -7.44 2.84
C LEU A 43 -9.47 -7.96 1.57
N VAL A 44 -10.24 -8.08 0.50
CA VAL A 44 -9.71 -8.40 -0.84
C VAL A 44 -9.84 -7.15 -1.71
N LEU A 45 -8.70 -6.61 -2.14
CA LEU A 45 -8.59 -5.36 -2.88
C LEU A 45 -7.94 -5.63 -4.24
N ASP A 46 -8.66 -5.33 -5.30
CA ASP A 46 -8.17 -5.44 -6.68
C ASP A 46 -7.89 -4.05 -7.23
N GLU A 47 -6.62 -3.76 -7.48
CA GLU A 47 -6.12 -2.45 -7.97
C GLU A 47 -6.73 -1.25 -7.21
N PRO A 48 -6.60 -1.18 -5.87
CA PRO A 48 -7.34 -0.22 -5.06
C PRO A 48 -7.04 1.25 -5.35
N VAL A 49 -5.93 1.54 -6.03
CA VAL A 49 -5.52 2.91 -6.40
C VAL A 49 -5.86 3.27 -7.85
N GLN A 50 -6.52 2.39 -8.59
CA GLN A 50 -6.88 2.67 -9.96
C GLN A 50 -7.75 3.94 -10.07
N GLY A 51 -7.30 4.91 -10.87
CA GLY A 51 -7.98 6.19 -11.05
C GLY A 51 -7.74 7.22 -9.94
N VAL A 52 -6.80 6.95 -9.06
CA VAL A 52 -6.31 7.89 -8.02
C VAL A 52 -5.07 8.60 -8.54
N ASP A 53 -4.85 9.84 -8.16
CA ASP A 53 -3.62 10.56 -8.48
C ASP A 53 -2.46 10.10 -7.59
N TYR A 54 -1.24 10.38 -7.99
CA TYR A 54 -0.02 9.92 -7.32
C TYR A 54 0.05 10.26 -5.82
N MET A 55 -0.42 11.44 -5.42
CA MET A 55 -0.44 11.84 -4.00
C MET A 55 -1.49 11.05 -3.22
N GLY A 56 -2.67 10.89 -3.81
CA GLY A 56 -3.77 10.11 -3.23
C GLY A 56 -3.47 8.62 -3.11
N GLU A 57 -2.68 8.04 -4.03
CA GLU A 57 -2.24 6.64 -3.96
C GLU A 57 -1.51 6.34 -2.65
N SER A 58 -0.47 7.12 -2.32
CA SER A 58 0.30 6.95 -1.09
C SER A 58 -0.58 7.06 0.17
N GLU A 59 -1.52 8.03 0.16
CA GLU A 59 -2.47 8.20 1.27
C GLU A 59 -3.42 7.01 1.40
N LEU A 60 -3.88 6.46 0.28
CA LEU A 60 -4.81 5.34 0.28
C LEU A 60 -4.15 4.06 0.80
N TYR A 61 -2.89 3.79 0.43
CA TYR A 61 -2.14 2.66 0.98
C TYR A 61 -1.88 2.80 2.49
N LYS A 62 -1.54 4.00 2.96
CA LYS A 62 -1.43 4.29 4.41
C LYS A 62 -2.75 4.05 5.14
N LEU A 63 -3.86 4.49 4.53
CA LEU A 63 -5.19 4.26 5.06
C LEU A 63 -5.50 2.76 5.17
N ILE A 64 -5.23 1.96 4.14
CA ILE A 64 -5.43 0.51 4.14
C ILE A 64 -4.64 -0.15 5.29
N GLY A 65 -3.36 0.23 5.45
CA GLY A 65 -2.52 -0.26 6.55
C GLY A 65 -3.09 0.09 7.94
N ASN A 66 -3.55 1.33 8.13
CA ASN A 66 -4.18 1.77 9.37
C ASN A 66 -5.47 1.01 9.67
N LEU A 67 -6.31 0.79 8.67
CA LEU A 67 -7.56 0.04 8.79
C LEU A 67 -7.29 -1.44 9.14
N ARG A 68 -6.30 -2.07 8.47
CA ARG A 68 -5.84 -3.42 8.80
C ARG A 68 -5.49 -3.53 10.29
N ASN A 69 -4.66 -2.62 10.79
CA ASN A 69 -4.21 -2.63 12.18
C ASN A 69 -5.36 -2.36 13.16
N LYS A 70 -6.24 -1.42 12.84
CA LYS A 70 -7.38 -1.04 13.68
C LYS A 70 -8.42 -2.14 13.81
N HIS A 71 -8.75 -2.80 12.69
CA HIS A 71 -9.77 -3.86 12.63
C HIS A 71 -9.20 -5.26 12.86
N GLY A 72 -7.86 -5.43 12.86
CA GLY A 72 -7.21 -6.74 13.02
C GLY A 72 -7.52 -7.71 11.89
N CYS A 73 -7.83 -7.21 10.69
CA CYS A 73 -8.17 -8.03 9.53
C CYS A 73 -6.94 -8.32 8.65
N GLY A 74 -6.97 -9.43 7.90
CA GLY A 74 -6.04 -9.67 6.81
C GLY A 74 -6.31 -8.75 5.62
N VAL A 75 -5.29 -8.48 4.79
CA VAL A 75 -5.45 -7.77 3.52
C VAL A 75 -4.79 -8.59 2.41
N LEU A 76 -5.58 -8.98 1.41
CA LEU A 76 -5.10 -9.53 0.16
C LEU A 76 -5.27 -8.46 -0.92
N MET A 77 -4.17 -7.99 -1.47
CA MET A 77 -4.17 -6.94 -2.47
C MET A 77 -3.60 -7.44 -3.79
N VAL A 78 -4.29 -7.17 -4.88
CA VAL A 78 -3.78 -7.34 -6.25
C VAL A 78 -3.33 -5.98 -6.74
N SER A 79 -2.09 -5.88 -7.20
CA SER A 79 -1.53 -4.64 -7.75
C SER A 79 -0.41 -4.93 -8.76
N HIS A 80 -0.23 -4.03 -9.70
CA HIS A 80 0.91 -4.00 -10.61
C HIS A 80 1.98 -2.97 -10.20
N ASP A 81 1.74 -2.22 -9.12
CA ASP A 81 2.72 -1.28 -8.58
C ASP A 81 3.72 -2.00 -7.67
N LEU A 82 4.85 -2.38 -8.27
CA LEU A 82 5.91 -3.11 -7.59
C LEU A 82 6.51 -2.36 -6.40
N HIS A 83 6.60 -1.01 -6.48
CA HIS A 83 7.18 -0.22 -5.41
C HIS A 83 6.33 -0.32 -4.14
N VAL A 84 5.03 -0.20 -4.29
CA VAL A 84 4.10 -0.31 -3.17
C VAL A 84 4.06 -1.74 -2.63
N VAL A 85 3.97 -2.73 -3.52
CA VAL A 85 3.96 -4.14 -3.11
C VAL A 85 5.20 -4.45 -2.26
N MET A 86 6.40 -4.07 -2.73
CA MET A 86 7.65 -4.35 -2.01
C MET A 86 7.82 -3.54 -0.71
N ALA A 87 7.26 -2.32 -0.64
CA ALA A 87 7.43 -1.45 0.53
C ALA A 87 6.37 -1.63 1.63
N SER A 88 5.20 -2.21 1.30
CA SER A 88 4.02 -2.12 2.18
C SER A 88 3.37 -3.47 2.49
N THR A 89 3.94 -4.59 2.04
CA THR A 89 3.37 -5.92 2.26
C THR A 89 4.26 -6.80 3.12
N ASP A 90 3.66 -7.71 3.87
CA ASP A 90 4.39 -8.70 4.67
C ASP A 90 4.78 -9.91 3.81
N ARG A 91 4.01 -10.18 2.75
CA ARG A 91 4.21 -11.32 1.87
C ARG A 91 3.78 -10.99 0.45
N VAL A 92 4.55 -11.44 -0.52
CA VAL A 92 4.30 -11.26 -1.95
C VAL A 92 4.08 -12.61 -2.61
N LEU A 93 3.14 -12.63 -3.56
CA LEU A 93 2.83 -13.79 -4.38
C LEU A 93 2.81 -13.35 -5.84
N CYS A 94 3.76 -13.85 -6.65
CA CYS A 94 3.88 -13.49 -8.04
C CYS A 94 3.08 -14.43 -8.93
N LEU A 95 2.20 -13.88 -9.74
CA LEU A 95 1.34 -14.61 -10.64
C LEU A 95 1.69 -14.35 -12.12
N ASN A 96 1.96 -15.43 -12.83
CA ASN A 96 2.05 -15.45 -14.30
C ASN A 96 1.40 -16.75 -14.81
N ARG A 97 0.08 -16.81 -14.85
CA ARG A 97 -0.75 -18.00 -15.12
C ARG A 97 -0.61 -19.10 -14.07
N HIS A 98 0.43 -19.12 -13.29
CA HIS A 98 0.72 -19.96 -12.13
C HIS A 98 1.46 -19.13 -11.10
N VAL A 99 1.55 -19.60 -9.87
CA VAL A 99 2.41 -18.99 -8.85
C VAL A 99 3.86 -19.29 -9.21
N CYS A 100 4.61 -18.27 -9.60
CA CYS A 100 6.01 -18.42 -10.02
C CYS A 100 7.01 -18.14 -8.90
N CYS A 101 6.66 -17.29 -7.93
CA CYS A 101 7.42 -17.09 -6.70
C CYS A 101 6.52 -16.56 -5.59
N GLU A 102 6.91 -16.82 -4.35
CA GLU A 102 6.24 -16.29 -3.16
C GLU A 102 7.24 -16.17 -2.01
N GLY A 103 7.01 -15.23 -1.11
CA GLY A 103 7.87 -15.01 0.06
C GLY A 103 7.75 -13.61 0.63
N GLU A 104 8.70 -13.26 1.49
CA GLU A 104 8.87 -11.88 1.92
C GLU A 104 9.34 -11.01 0.75
N PRO A 105 9.04 -9.69 0.75
CA PRO A 105 9.41 -8.80 -0.35
C PRO A 105 10.89 -8.84 -0.73
N GLU A 106 11.78 -8.93 0.27
CA GLU A 106 13.23 -9.00 0.05
C GLU A 106 13.64 -10.26 -0.72
N ASP A 107 13.12 -11.42 -0.32
CA ASP A 107 13.40 -12.71 -0.97
C ASP A 107 12.85 -12.74 -2.40
N VAL A 108 11.62 -12.27 -2.57
CA VAL A 108 10.95 -12.23 -3.87
C VAL A 108 11.66 -11.29 -4.83
N SER A 109 12.17 -10.15 -4.37
CA SER A 109 12.88 -9.17 -5.20
C SER A 109 14.15 -9.73 -5.84
N GLN A 110 14.76 -10.75 -5.25
CA GLN A 110 15.96 -11.43 -5.72
C GLN A 110 15.66 -12.74 -6.47
N HIS A 111 14.40 -13.16 -6.50
CA HIS A 111 14.01 -14.42 -7.12
C HIS A 111 14.18 -14.38 -8.65
N PRO A 112 14.82 -15.38 -9.29
CA PRO A 112 15.07 -15.37 -10.75
C PRO A 112 13.81 -15.20 -11.60
N GLU A 113 12.70 -15.83 -11.20
CA GLU A 113 11.43 -15.70 -11.93
C GLU A 113 10.85 -14.28 -11.83
N TYR A 114 10.99 -13.61 -10.66
CA TYR A 114 10.60 -12.22 -10.50
C TYR A 114 11.42 -11.30 -11.41
N LEU A 115 12.74 -11.43 -11.39
CA LEU A 115 13.65 -10.65 -12.22
C LEU A 115 13.34 -10.84 -13.71
N ARG A 116 13.04 -12.07 -14.12
CA ARG A 116 12.66 -12.40 -15.51
C ARG A 116 11.31 -11.78 -15.90
N LEU A 117 10.30 -11.83 -15.02
CA LEU A 117 8.96 -11.28 -15.29
C LEU A 117 8.97 -9.77 -15.51
N PHE A 118 9.78 -9.07 -14.73
CA PHE A 118 9.81 -7.61 -14.75
C PHE A 118 10.99 -7.01 -15.51
N GLY A 119 11.74 -7.86 -16.27
CA GLY A 119 12.80 -7.42 -17.17
C GLY A 119 14.04 -6.88 -16.46
N LEU A 120 14.24 -7.22 -15.17
CA LEU A 120 15.33 -6.73 -14.36
C LEU A 120 16.66 -7.48 -14.63
N ASP A 121 16.61 -8.59 -15.36
CA ASP A 121 17.79 -9.37 -15.79
C ASP A 121 18.72 -8.61 -16.76
N SER A 122 18.27 -7.50 -17.35
CA SER A 122 18.97 -6.77 -18.40
C SER A 122 19.79 -5.57 -17.90
N GLY A 123 20.16 -5.50 -16.63
CA GLY A 123 21.02 -4.44 -16.10
C GLY A 123 20.32 -3.08 -15.85
N SER A 124 19.01 -3.02 -15.97
CA SER A 124 18.20 -1.88 -15.54
C SER A 124 17.91 -2.02 -14.05
N ALA A 125 18.83 -1.59 -13.21
CA ALA A 125 18.64 -1.56 -11.76
C ALA A 125 17.46 -0.65 -11.40
N LEU A 126 16.29 -1.24 -11.10
CA LEU A 126 15.36 -0.61 -10.19
C LEU A 126 16.10 -0.44 -8.86
N ALA A 127 16.35 0.79 -8.46
CA ALA A 127 16.94 1.08 -7.17
C ALA A 127 15.98 0.56 -6.09
N VAL A 128 16.24 -0.63 -5.59
CA VAL A 128 15.61 -1.13 -4.36
C VAL A 128 16.15 -0.26 -3.24
N TYR A 129 15.33 0.66 -2.78
CA TYR A 129 15.68 1.55 -1.67
C TYR A 129 15.58 0.71 -0.38
N SER A 130 16.68 0.07 -0.01
CA SER A 130 16.80 -0.57 1.31
C SER A 130 16.98 0.54 2.36
N HIS A 131 15.93 0.86 3.09
CA HIS A 131 16.04 1.69 4.29
C HIS A 131 16.71 0.85 5.40
N HIS A 132 18.02 0.97 5.49
CA HIS A 132 18.72 0.63 6.73
C HIS A 132 18.50 1.78 7.71
N HIS A 133 17.67 1.57 8.71
CA HIS A 133 17.53 2.48 9.85
C HIS A 133 18.66 2.23 10.86
N ASP A 134 19.85 2.73 10.56
CA ASP A 134 20.98 2.77 11.50
C ASP A 134 21.20 4.19 12.05
N HIS A 135 20.13 4.82 12.57
CA HIS A 135 20.30 6.03 13.36
C HIS A 135 19.22 6.15 14.43
N THR A 136 19.69 6.20 15.66
CA THR A 136 18.91 6.58 16.84
C THR A 136 18.62 8.07 16.82
N HIS A 137 17.36 8.48 16.68
CA HIS A 137 16.96 9.87 16.86
C HIS A 137 17.09 10.27 18.32
N GLN A 138 18.10 11.08 18.66
CA GLN A 138 18.12 11.83 19.91
C GLN A 138 17.23 13.07 19.79
N LEU A 139 16.38 13.29 20.79
CA LEU A 139 15.40 14.39 20.93
C LEU A 139 16.04 15.76 21.21
N SER A 140 17.17 16.11 20.58
CA SER A 140 17.75 17.45 20.68
C SER A 140 18.38 17.83 19.33
N GLY A 141 17.67 18.71 18.62
CA GLY A 141 18.11 19.25 17.34
C GLY A 141 19.33 20.15 17.49
N THR A 142 20.53 19.60 17.28
CA THR A 142 21.72 20.37 16.95
C THR A 142 22.58 19.53 16.01
N LEU A 143 22.69 20.00 14.78
CA LEU A 143 23.69 19.55 13.81
C LEU A 143 25.07 19.97 14.32
N ARG A 144 26.00 19.04 14.52
CA ARG A 144 27.42 19.31 14.59
C ARG A 144 28.04 18.95 13.25
N GLU A 145 28.52 19.95 12.56
CA GLU A 145 29.51 19.82 11.49
C GLU A 145 30.86 19.44 12.14
N ASP A 146 31.41 18.31 11.76
CA ASP A 146 32.81 18.01 11.98
C ASP A 146 33.49 17.99 10.60
N SER A 147 34.34 19.04 10.39
CA SER A 147 35.44 19.11 9.41
C SER A 147 36.77 19.09 10.20
N PRO A 148 37.86 18.84 9.54
CA PRO A 148 38.36 17.90 8.52
C PRO A 148 39.22 16.77 9.08
#